data_534b89bd10046e91db5d2e878ab6a32c
#
_entry.id   534b89bd10046e91db5d2e878ab6a32c
#
_cell.length_a   1.000
_cell.length_b   1.000
_cell.length_c   1.000
_cell.angle_alpha   90.00
_cell.angle_beta   90.00
_cell.angle_gamma   90.00
#
_symmetry.space_group_name_H-M   'P 1'
#
loop_
_entity.id
_entity.type
_entity.pdbx_description
1 polymer ?
#
loop_
_entity_poly.entity_id
_entity_poly.type
_entity_poly.pdbx_seq_one_letter_code
_entity_poly.pdbx_strand_id
1 'polypeptide(L)' 'MKIKLLEDNKIIIVPSYWRYKIIEGKKVIIDQLGNVIGIVIKEK' A
#
# COMPACT_ATOMS: atom_id res chain seq x y z
N MET A 1 -4.96 -2.79 7.81
CA MET A 1 -4.05 -3.23 6.76
C MET A 1 -2.69 -2.59 6.98
N LYS A 2 -1.65 -3.38 6.91
CA LYS A 2 -0.30 -2.90 7.13
C LYS A 2 0.37 -2.65 5.78
N ILE A 3 0.94 -1.47 5.61
CA ILE A 3 1.61 -1.14 4.36
C ILE A 3 2.99 -0.58 4.63
N LYS A 4 3.86 -0.73 3.66
CA LYS A 4 5.20 -0.19 3.71
C LYS A 4 5.29 0.94 2.69
N LEU A 5 5.60 2.13 3.17
CA LEU A 5 5.74 3.28 2.28
C LEU A 5 7.02 3.18 1.48
N LEU A 6 6.92 3.50 0.20
CA LEU A 6 8.09 3.39 -0.68
C LEU A 6 9.09 4.51 -0.44
N GLU A 7 8.61 5.65 0.02
CA GLU A 7 9.46 6.83 0.12
C GLU A 7 10.55 6.66 1.17
N ASP A 8 10.17 6.18 2.35
CA ASP A 8 11.13 6.09 3.45
C ASP A 8 11.13 4.72 4.12
N ASN A 9 10.49 3.75 3.52
CA ASN A 9 10.44 2.38 4.02
C ASN A 9 9.77 2.27 5.38
N LYS A 10 8.96 3.23 5.74
CA LYS A 10 8.22 3.17 7.00
C LYS A 10 7.01 2.26 6.86
N ILE A 11 6.70 1.56 7.93
CA ILE A 11 5.53 0.69 7.98
C ILE A 11 4.46 1.38 8.78
N ILE A 12 3.27 1.56 8.18
CA ILE A 12 2.14 2.18 8.84
C ILE A 12 0.93 1.29 8.71
N ILE A 13 -0.06 1.52 9.56
CA ILE A 13 -1.31 0.78 9.54
C ILE A 13 -2.39 1.71 8.99
N VAL A 14 -3.09 1.27 7.97
CA VAL A 14 -4.14 2.05 7.34
C VAL A 14 -5.43 1.25 7.34
N PRO A 15 -6.59 1.93 7.18
CA PRO A 15 -7.87 1.23 7.09
C PRO A 15 -7.91 0.31 5.88
N SER A 16 -8.67 -0.77 5.99
CA SER A 16 -8.72 -1.75 4.92
C SER A 16 -9.42 -1.22 3.68
N TYR A 17 -10.12 -0.09 3.78
CA TYR A 17 -10.85 0.46 2.64
C TYR A 17 -10.03 1.50 1.86
N TRP A 18 -8.76 1.65 2.17
CA TRP A 18 -7.91 2.55 1.40
C TRP A 18 -7.81 2.09 -0.04
N ARG A 19 -7.58 3.03 -0.93
CA ARG A 19 -7.47 2.74 -2.34
C ARG A 19 -6.25 1.88 -2.61
N TYR A 20 -6.46 0.86 -3.39
CA TYR A 20 -5.35 -0.01 -3.75
C TYR A 20 -5.51 -0.46 -5.19
N LYS A 21 -4.45 -1.04 -5.71
CA LYS A 21 -4.41 -1.54 -7.06
C LYS A 21 -3.63 -2.84 -7.04
N ILE A 22 -3.93 -3.73 -7.98
CA ILE A 22 -3.20 -4.97 -8.09
C ILE A 22 -2.29 -4.89 -9.31
N ILE A 23 -1.00 -4.99 -9.07
CA ILE A 23 0.00 -4.94 -10.13
C ILE A 23 0.83 -6.21 -10.04
N GLU A 24 0.80 -7.00 -11.09
CA GLU A 24 1.55 -8.25 -11.14
C GLU A 24 1.27 -9.14 -9.95
N GLY A 25 -0.01 -9.19 -9.56
CA GLY A 25 -0.41 -10.03 -8.44
C GLY A 25 -0.12 -9.45 -7.07
N LYS A 26 0.42 -8.26 -7.01
CA LYS A 26 0.74 -7.61 -5.74
C LYS A 26 -0.21 -6.46 -5.49
N LYS A 27 -0.64 -6.33 -4.23
CA LYS A 27 -1.54 -5.26 -3.83
C LYS A 27 -0.70 -4.06 -3.41
N VAL A 28 -0.92 -2.93 -4.07
CA VAL A 28 -0.20 -1.69 -3.78
C VAL A 28 -1.20 -0.61 -3.42
N ILE A 29 -0.75 0.36 -2.64
CA ILE A 29 -1.59 1.49 -2.22
C ILE A 29 -1.29 2.66 -3.13
N ILE A 30 -2.36 3.33 -3.58
CA ILE A 30 -2.21 4.47 -4.48
C ILE A 30 -2.83 5.70 -3.83
N ASP A 31 -2.36 6.86 -4.28
CA ASP A 31 -2.91 8.13 -3.81
C ASP A 31 -4.06 8.57 -4.71
N GLN A 32 -4.52 9.80 -4.51
CA GLN A 32 -5.65 10.32 -5.27
C GLN A 32 -5.33 10.50 -6.75
N LEU A 33 -4.07 10.64 -7.07
CA LEU A 33 -3.63 10.82 -8.45
C LEU A 33 -3.32 9.49 -9.14
N GLY A 34 -3.41 8.39 -8.41
CA GLY A 34 -3.12 7.09 -8.98
C GLY A 34 -1.67 6.66 -8.87
N ASN A 35 -0.86 7.42 -8.14
CA ASN A 35 0.55 7.08 -7.96
C ASN A 35 0.71 6.05 -6.85
N VAL A 36 1.60 5.10 -7.05
CA VAL A 36 1.89 4.08 -6.03
C VAL A 36 2.71 4.70 -4.91
N ILE A 37 2.20 4.63 -3.70
CA ILE A 37 2.88 5.20 -2.55
C ILE A 37 3.35 4.14 -1.55
N GLY A 38 2.84 2.93 -1.65
CA GLY A 38 3.25 1.89 -0.73
C GLY A 38 2.80 0.52 -1.20
N ILE A 39 3.27 -0.50 -0.53
CA ILE A 39 2.86 -1.87 -0.83
C ILE A 39 2.26 -2.50 0.41
N VAL A 40 1.27 -3.36 0.19
CA VAL A 40 0.61 -4.05 1.30
C VAL A 40 1.50 -5.19 1.77
N ILE A 41 1.74 -5.21 3.08
CA ILE A 41 2.54 -6.26 3.69
C ILE A 41 1.60 -7.28 4.29
N LYS A 42 1.86 -8.53 3.98
CA LYS A 42 1.06 -9.58 4.57
C LYS A 42 1.38 -9.69 6.04
N GLU A 43 0.32 -9.73 6.82
CA GLU A 43 0.45 -9.89 8.25
C GLU A 43 0.23 -11.34 8.61
N LYS A 44 1.05 -11.83 9.49
CA LYS A 44 0.89 -13.21 9.90
C LYS A 44 -0.09 -13.35 11.01
#